data_7e9ce481071377827cbc56e2cc534a82
#
_entry.id   7e9ce481071377827cbc56e2cc534a82
#
_cell.length_a   1.000
_cell.length_b   1.000
_cell.length_c   1.000
_cell.angle_alpha   90.00
_cell.angle_beta   90.00
_cell.angle_gamma   90.00
#
_symmetry.space_group_name_H-M   'P 1'
#
loop_
_entity.id
_entity.type
_entity.pdbx_description
1 polymer ?
#
loop_
_entity_poly.entity_id
_entity_poly.type
_entity_poly.pdbx_seq_one_letter_code
_entity_poly.pdbx_strand_id
1 'polypeptide(L)'
;MDPFLEAAIEEAKKGLAAGGIPIGSVLVCEGKIIGRGHNQRVQHGSVIHHAEMNCLENAGRLKASVYQRCVLYSTLSPCPMCSGAALLYKIPRIVVGENVTFQGPEEYVRSQGVKVEILQDATCIQLMRDFIKARPELWNEDIGV
;
A
#
# COMPACT_ATOMS: atom_id res chain seq x y z
N MET A 1 -3.94 6.98 -17.18
CA MET A 1 -3.45 6.29 -15.95
C MET A 1 -2.87 7.32 -14.98
N ASP A 2 -3.21 7.20 -13.74
CA ASP A 2 -2.65 8.04 -12.67
C ASP A 2 -1.16 7.75 -12.53
N PRO A 3 -0.28 8.74 -12.71
CA PRO A 3 1.17 8.50 -12.67
C PRO A 3 1.67 8.06 -11.29
N PHE A 4 0.96 8.40 -10.24
CA PHE A 4 1.34 7.95 -8.89
C PHE A 4 0.95 6.49 -8.67
N LEU A 5 -0.17 6.05 -9.23
CA LEU A 5 -0.50 4.63 -9.22
C LEU A 5 0.51 3.84 -10.04
N GLU A 6 0.94 4.37 -11.19
CA GLU A 6 1.99 3.73 -11.99
C GLU A 6 3.27 3.54 -11.17
N ALA A 7 3.66 4.57 -10.40
CA ALA A 7 4.84 4.48 -9.54
C ALA A 7 4.66 3.40 -8.46
N ALA A 8 3.48 3.29 -7.88
CA ALA A 8 3.18 2.23 -6.91
C ALA A 8 3.25 0.85 -7.57
N ILE A 9 2.75 0.72 -8.80
CA ILE A 9 2.84 -0.54 -9.56
C ILE A 9 4.29 -0.90 -9.85
N GLU A 10 5.14 0.07 -10.18
CA GLU A 10 6.57 -0.17 -10.36
C GLU A 10 7.20 -0.74 -9.08
N GLU A 11 6.83 -0.20 -7.92
CA GLU A 11 7.29 -0.73 -6.64
C GLU A 11 6.82 -2.16 -6.41
N ALA A 12 5.56 -2.45 -6.74
CA ALA A 12 5.02 -3.81 -6.64
C ALA A 12 5.81 -4.79 -7.49
N LYS A 13 6.16 -4.40 -8.72
CA LYS A 13 6.94 -5.24 -9.63
C LYS A 13 8.37 -5.45 -9.14
N LYS A 14 8.99 -4.43 -8.53
CA LYS A 14 10.31 -4.56 -7.90
C LYS A 14 10.26 -5.60 -6.78
N GLY A 15 9.24 -5.54 -5.94
CA GLY A 15 9.07 -6.50 -4.85
C GLY A 15 8.90 -7.92 -5.37
N LEU A 16 8.10 -8.11 -6.42
CA LEU A 16 7.90 -9.41 -7.05
C LEU A 16 9.21 -9.96 -7.60
N ALA A 17 9.98 -9.13 -8.30
CA ALA A 17 11.27 -9.51 -8.87
C ALA A 17 12.28 -9.91 -7.79
N ALA A 18 12.16 -9.34 -6.60
CA ALA A 18 13.02 -9.68 -5.45
C ALA A 18 12.52 -10.89 -4.66
N GLY A 19 11.46 -11.54 -5.11
CA GLY A 19 10.90 -12.74 -4.47
C GLY A 19 9.82 -12.47 -3.44
N GLY A 20 9.36 -11.24 -3.33
CA GLY A 20 8.34 -10.83 -2.37
C GLY A 20 6.95 -10.68 -2.96
N ILE A 21 6.04 -10.21 -2.14
CA ILE A 21 4.62 -10.02 -2.49
C ILE A 21 4.47 -8.75 -3.34
N PRO A 22 3.78 -8.80 -4.50
CA PRO A 22 3.71 -7.67 -5.42
C PRO A 22 2.73 -6.58 -4.98
N ILE A 23 3.07 -5.90 -3.90
CA ILE A 23 2.32 -4.75 -3.39
C ILE A 23 3.27 -3.57 -3.30
N GLY A 24 2.88 -2.43 -3.86
CA GLY A 24 3.68 -1.21 -3.86
C GLY A 24 2.88 -0.03 -3.34
N SER A 25 3.60 0.97 -2.84
CA SER A 25 3.00 2.17 -2.26
C SER A 25 3.86 3.39 -2.51
N VAL A 26 3.23 4.55 -2.70
CA VAL A 26 3.93 5.83 -2.75
C VAL A 26 3.16 6.84 -1.90
N LEU A 27 3.90 7.74 -1.27
CA LEU A 27 3.34 8.85 -0.51
C LEU A 27 3.57 10.14 -1.31
N VAL A 28 2.50 10.85 -1.60
CA VAL A 28 2.53 12.05 -2.45
C VAL A 28 2.17 13.27 -1.61
N CYS A 29 3.02 14.28 -1.65
CA CYS A 29 2.76 15.55 -0.97
C CYS A 29 2.79 16.66 -2.02
N GLU A 30 1.65 17.34 -2.19
CA GLU A 30 1.53 18.46 -3.12
C GLU A 30 2.08 18.13 -4.52
N GLY A 31 1.70 16.98 -5.06
CA GLY A 31 2.07 16.55 -6.41
C GLY A 31 3.45 15.93 -6.54
N LYS A 32 4.16 15.73 -5.42
CA LYS A 32 5.50 15.13 -5.44
C LYS A 32 5.54 13.85 -4.62
N ILE A 33 6.19 12.82 -5.15
CA ILE A 33 6.45 11.60 -4.40
C ILE A 33 7.54 11.90 -3.37
N ILE A 34 7.21 11.73 -2.09
CA ILE A 34 8.16 11.94 -0.98
C ILE A 34 8.55 10.64 -0.27
N GLY A 35 7.92 9.54 -0.63
CA GLY A 35 8.28 8.21 -0.15
C GLY A 35 7.72 7.17 -1.07
N ARG A 36 8.45 6.06 -1.21
CA ARG A 36 7.99 4.92 -2.00
C ARG A 36 8.54 3.63 -1.39
N GLY A 37 7.79 2.57 -1.54
CA GLY A 37 8.16 1.28 -1.00
C GLY A 37 7.34 0.15 -1.56
N HIS A 38 7.73 -1.07 -1.21
CA HIS A 38 7.02 -2.28 -1.58
C HIS A 38 7.08 -3.27 -0.43
N ASN A 39 6.23 -4.28 -0.46
CA ASN A 39 6.21 -5.31 0.57
C ASN A 39 7.56 -6.03 0.61
N GLN A 40 8.20 -6.05 1.77
CA GLN A 40 9.50 -6.67 1.99
C GLN A 40 9.48 -7.66 3.15
N ARG A 41 8.31 -8.19 3.50
CA ARG A 41 8.22 -9.19 4.56
C ARG A 41 9.08 -10.41 4.26
N VAL A 42 9.03 -10.89 3.03
CA VAL A 42 9.81 -12.06 2.59
C VAL A 42 11.29 -11.71 2.52
N GLN A 43 11.65 -10.60 1.87
CA GLN A 43 13.04 -10.21 1.66
C GLN A 43 13.79 -9.94 2.97
N HIS A 44 13.12 -9.34 3.95
CA HIS A 44 13.73 -8.95 5.23
C HIS A 44 13.38 -9.88 6.40
N GLY A 45 12.54 -10.90 6.19
CA GLY A 45 12.08 -11.73 7.30
C GLY A 45 11.30 -10.92 8.32
N SER A 46 10.52 -9.95 7.89
CA SER A 46 9.80 -9.02 8.75
C SER A 46 8.32 -9.37 8.83
N VAL A 47 7.72 -9.18 10.00
CA VAL A 47 6.27 -9.36 10.19
C VAL A 47 5.48 -8.11 9.80
N ILE A 48 6.10 -6.93 9.82
CA ILE A 48 5.37 -5.66 9.63
C ILE A 48 5.69 -4.91 8.34
N HIS A 49 6.62 -5.41 7.55
CA HIS A 49 7.17 -4.64 6.42
C HIS A 49 6.27 -4.69 5.19
N HIS A 50 5.00 -4.33 5.35
CA HIS A 50 4.07 -4.11 4.26
C HIS A 50 4.52 -2.94 3.39
N ALA A 51 3.99 -2.83 2.18
CA ALA A 51 4.36 -1.77 1.24
C ALA A 51 4.13 -0.38 1.81
N GLU A 52 2.99 -0.16 2.43
CA GLU A 52 2.64 1.13 3.02
C GLU A 52 3.56 1.49 4.18
N MET A 53 3.91 0.51 5.02
CA MET A 53 4.83 0.72 6.14
C MET A 53 6.23 1.05 5.62
N ASN A 54 6.70 0.32 4.61
CA ASN A 54 7.98 0.59 3.96
C ASN A 54 7.99 1.98 3.31
N CYS A 55 6.90 2.36 2.67
CA CYS A 55 6.74 3.68 2.05
C CYS A 55 6.87 4.79 3.09
N LEU A 56 6.15 4.67 4.22
CA LEU A 56 6.20 5.67 5.28
C LEU A 56 7.59 5.75 5.91
N GLU A 57 8.24 4.60 6.13
CA GLU A 57 9.61 4.56 6.64
C GLU A 57 10.57 5.30 5.70
N ASN A 58 10.45 5.08 4.40
CA ASN A 58 11.30 5.72 3.40
C ASN A 58 11.01 7.23 3.26
N ALA A 59 9.77 7.65 3.49
CA ALA A 59 9.43 9.08 3.52
C ALA A 59 10.13 9.78 4.69
N GLY A 60 10.32 9.05 5.79
CA GLY A 60 11.06 9.53 6.93
C GLY A 60 10.19 10.11 8.04
N ARG A 61 10.85 10.59 9.09
CA ARG A 61 10.21 11.17 10.26
C ARG A 61 9.86 12.64 10.00
N LEU A 62 8.67 12.84 9.45
CA LEU A 62 8.20 14.17 9.06
C LEU A 62 7.26 14.73 10.12
N LYS A 63 7.01 16.06 10.04
CA LYS A 63 6.05 16.71 10.92
C LYS A 63 4.63 16.29 10.56
N ALA A 64 3.74 16.29 11.55
CA ALA A 64 2.33 15.97 11.35
C ALA A 64 1.70 16.81 10.23
N SER A 65 2.06 18.10 10.14
CA SER A 65 1.53 18.98 9.10
C SER A 65 1.85 18.53 7.67
N VAL A 66 2.94 17.80 7.48
CA VAL A 66 3.30 17.25 6.16
C VAL A 66 2.37 16.07 5.82
N TYR A 67 2.24 15.11 6.74
CA TYR A 67 1.37 13.95 6.50
C TYR A 67 -0.08 14.36 6.22
N GLN A 68 -0.55 15.41 6.88
CA GLN A 68 -1.90 15.94 6.72
C GLN A 68 -2.16 16.55 5.34
N ARG A 69 -1.12 16.74 4.53
CA ARG A 69 -1.20 17.24 3.15
C ARG A 69 -0.88 16.15 2.13
N CYS A 70 -0.74 14.90 2.59
CA CYS A 70 -0.34 13.80 1.73
C CYS A 70 -1.51 13.01 1.18
N VAL A 71 -1.22 12.26 0.12
CA VAL A 71 -2.08 11.21 -0.41
C VAL A 71 -1.26 9.93 -0.40
N LEU A 72 -1.80 8.88 0.19
CA LEU A 72 -1.16 7.57 0.21
C LEU A 72 -1.73 6.72 -0.93
N TYR A 73 -0.86 6.26 -1.81
CA TYR A 73 -1.22 5.30 -2.86
C TYR A 73 -0.78 3.91 -2.44
N SER A 74 -1.64 2.93 -2.65
CA SER A 74 -1.29 1.52 -2.46
C SER A 74 -1.94 0.70 -3.57
N THR A 75 -1.20 -0.26 -4.12
CA THR A 75 -1.73 -1.12 -5.18
C THR A 75 -2.83 -2.07 -4.69
N LEU A 76 -2.86 -2.34 -3.39
CA LEU A 76 -3.87 -3.19 -2.76
C LEU A 76 -4.51 -2.44 -1.59
N SER A 77 -5.77 -2.73 -1.32
CA SER A 77 -6.49 -2.17 -0.16
C SER A 77 -5.68 -2.36 1.13
N PRO A 78 -5.40 -1.29 1.89
CA PRO A 78 -4.57 -1.40 3.10
C PRO A 78 -5.21 -2.27 4.18
N CYS A 79 -4.39 -3.13 4.79
CA CYS A 79 -4.79 -3.97 5.92
C CYS A 79 -5.04 -3.11 7.17
N PRO A 80 -5.54 -3.69 8.28
CA PRO A 80 -5.75 -2.92 9.51
C PRO A 80 -4.50 -2.21 10.05
N MET A 81 -3.32 -2.84 9.94
CA MET A 81 -2.07 -2.21 10.40
C MET A 81 -1.74 -0.96 9.58
N CYS A 82 -1.79 -1.05 8.26
CA CYS A 82 -1.46 0.07 7.37
C CYS A 82 -2.54 1.15 7.42
N SER A 83 -3.81 0.76 7.54
CA SER A 83 -4.92 1.69 7.75
C SER A 83 -4.74 2.45 9.05
N GLY A 84 -4.32 1.76 10.12
CA GLY A 84 -4.03 2.39 11.41
C GLY A 84 -2.92 3.41 11.32
N ALA A 85 -1.86 3.12 10.57
CA ALA A 85 -0.77 4.07 10.36
C ALA A 85 -1.26 5.33 9.64
N ALA A 86 -2.06 5.17 8.58
CA ALA A 86 -2.63 6.30 7.86
C ALA A 86 -3.52 7.16 8.77
N LEU A 87 -4.34 6.54 9.60
CA LEU A 87 -5.20 7.23 10.56
C LEU A 87 -4.40 7.94 11.64
N LEU A 88 -3.36 7.30 12.16
CA LEU A 88 -2.51 7.89 13.20
C LEU A 88 -1.90 9.21 12.75
N TYR A 89 -1.37 9.23 11.53
CA TYR A 89 -0.71 10.42 10.98
C TYR A 89 -1.65 11.36 10.24
N LYS A 90 -2.96 11.05 10.23
CA LYS A 90 -4.02 11.88 9.66
C LYS A 90 -3.82 12.17 8.17
N ILE A 91 -3.37 11.16 7.44
CA ILE A 91 -3.30 11.23 5.98
C ILE A 91 -4.75 11.32 5.47
N PRO A 92 -5.11 12.41 4.77
CA PRO A 92 -6.53 12.68 4.47
C PRO A 92 -7.10 11.89 3.31
N ARG A 93 -6.25 11.29 2.48
CA ARG A 93 -6.70 10.59 1.28
C ARG A 93 -5.86 9.37 0.98
N ILE A 94 -6.52 8.28 0.64
CA ILE A 94 -5.88 7.03 0.22
C ILE A 94 -6.43 6.65 -1.15
N VAL A 95 -5.55 6.37 -2.11
CA VAL A 95 -5.93 5.88 -3.43
C VAL A 95 -5.46 4.44 -3.54
N VAL A 96 -6.39 3.56 -3.82
CA VAL A 96 -6.20 2.11 -3.81
C VAL A 96 -6.27 1.54 -5.22
N GLY A 97 -5.27 0.76 -5.60
CA GLY A 97 -5.24 0.12 -6.91
C GLY A 97 -6.39 -0.88 -7.09
N GLU A 98 -6.65 -1.72 -6.09
CA GLU A 98 -7.76 -2.68 -6.14
C GLU A 98 -8.15 -3.18 -4.74
N ASN A 99 -9.37 -3.65 -4.61
CA ASN A 99 -9.85 -4.31 -3.39
C ASN A 99 -10.58 -5.62 -3.70
N VAL A 100 -10.33 -6.19 -4.88
CA VAL A 100 -10.96 -7.44 -5.32
C VAL A 100 -10.31 -8.66 -4.67
N THR A 101 -8.97 -8.68 -4.63
CA THR A 101 -8.22 -9.82 -4.07
C THR A 101 -8.13 -9.76 -2.56
N PHE A 102 -8.23 -8.57 -1.98
CA PHE A 102 -8.26 -8.34 -0.55
C PHE A 102 -8.92 -6.99 -0.28
N GLN A 103 -9.78 -6.95 0.72
CA GLN A 103 -10.39 -5.69 1.16
C GLN A 103 -10.10 -5.47 2.64
N GLY A 104 -9.40 -4.38 2.95
CA GLY A 104 -9.15 -3.94 4.31
C GLY A 104 -10.36 -3.21 4.91
N PRO A 105 -10.19 -2.55 6.07
CA PRO A 105 -11.30 -1.89 6.78
C PRO A 105 -11.64 -0.52 6.17
N GLU A 106 -11.97 -0.49 4.89
CA GLU A 106 -12.21 0.75 4.13
C GLU A 106 -13.34 1.60 4.71
N GLU A 107 -14.44 0.98 5.10
CA GLU A 107 -15.57 1.72 5.66
C GLU A 107 -15.22 2.33 7.01
N TYR A 108 -14.46 1.63 7.84
CA TYR A 108 -13.98 2.20 9.09
C TYR A 108 -13.08 3.40 8.83
N VAL A 109 -12.15 3.29 7.88
CA VAL A 109 -11.24 4.39 7.51
C VAL A 109 -12.04 5.60 7.03
N ARG A 110 -13.03 5.37 6.17
CA ARG A 110 -13.94 6.44 5.71
C ARG A 110 -14.70 7.09 6.86
N SER A 111 -15.14 6.30 7.84
CA SER A 111 -15.86 6.81 9.01
C SER A 111 -15.00 7.75 9.85
N GLN A 112 -13.69 7.66 9.75
CA GLN A 112 -12.74 8.52 10.44
C GLN A 112 -12.38 9.77 9.63
N GLY A 113 -13.07 10.03 8.51
CA GLY A 113 -12.90 11.23 7.72
C GLY A 113 -11.89 11.13 6.58
N VAL A 114 -11.34 9.96 6.33
CA VAL A 114 -10.38 9.74 5.23
C VAL A 114 -11.14 9.44 3.94
N LYS A 115 -10.74 10.10 2.86
CA LYS A 115 -11.29 9.81 1.53
C LYS A 115 -10.55 8.60 0.95
N VAL A 116 -11.28 7.55 0.64
CA VAL A 116 -10.72 6.32 0.07
C VAL A 116 -11.30 6.11 -1.34
N GLU A 117 -10.43 6.12 -2.34
CA GLU A 117 -10.80 5.89 -3.74
C GLU A 117 -10.25 4.53 -4.19
N ILE A 118 -11.10 3.73 -4.82
CA ILE A 118 -10.72 2.43 -5.35
C ILE A 118 -10.74 2.52 -6.88
N LEU A 119 -9.60 2.27 -7.52
CA LEU A 119 -9.49 2.41 -8.97
C LEU A 119 -9.80 1.14 -9.74
N GLN A 120 -9.77 -0.01 -9.07
CA GLN A 120 -9.96 -1.34 -9.68
C GLN A 120 -9.08 -1.53 -10.92
N ASP A 121 -7.80 -1.26 -10.75
CA ASP A 121 -6.81 -1.35 -11.82
C ASP A 121 -6.52 -2.81 -12.18
N ALA A 122 -6.61 -3.12 -13.48
CA ALA A 122 -6.45 -4.49 -13.98
C ALA A 122 -5.06 -5.06 -13.69
N THR A 123 -4.01 -4.24 -13.78
CA THR A 123 -2.63 -4.69 -13.52
C THR A 123 -2.45 -5.04 -12.05
N CYS A 124 -2.97 -4.21 -11.14
CA CYS A 124 -2.91 -4.48 -9.71
C CYS A 124 -3.63 -5.78 -9.36
N ILE A 125 -4.81 -5.99 -9.92
CA ILE A 125 -5.60 -7.20 -9.69
C ILE A 125 -4.83 -8.43 -10.20
N GLN A 126 -4.27 -8.36 -11.41
CA GLN A 126 -3.60 -9.49 -12.01
C GLN A 126 -2.32 -9.88 -11.26
N LEU A 127 -1.53 -8.89 -10.83
CA LEU A 127 -0.34 -9.14 -10.03
C LEU A 127 -0.67 -9.97 -8.78
N MET A 128 -1.72 -9.59 -8.08
CA MET A 128 -2.12 -10.30 -6.86
C MET A 128 -2.72 -11.66 -7.15
N ARG A 129 -3.59 -11.76 -8.15
CA ARG A 129 -4.18 -13.07 -8.53
C ARG A 129 -3.10 -14.09 -8.85
N ASP A 130 -2.13 -13.71 -9.66
CA ASP A 130 -1.04 -14.60 -10.05
C ASP A 130 -0.20 -15.02 -8.85
N PHE A 131 0.11 -14.07 -7.98
CA PHE A 131 0.91 -14.35 -6.79
C PHE A 131 0.19 -15.26 -5.79
N ILE A 132 -1.08 -14.97 -5.51
CA ILE A 132 -1.88 -15.77 -4.58
C ILE A 132 -2.00 -17.21 -5.09
N LYS A 133 -2.18 -17.38 -6.40
CA LYS A 133 -2.24 -18.71 -7.00
C LYS A 133 -0.92 -19.45 -6.89
N ALA A 134 0.20 -18.77 -7.12
CA ALA A 134 1.53 -19.38 -7.11
C ALA A 134 2.08 -19.61 -5.70
N ARG A 135 1.81 -18.69 -4.77
CA ARG A 135 2.39 -18.70 -3.43
C ARG A 135 1.34 -18.41 -2.36
N PRO A 136 0.30 -19.26 -2.23
CA PRO A 136 -0.77 -19.00 -1.25
C PRO A 136 -0.28 -18.96 0.19
N GLU A 137 0.78 -19.69 0.54
CA GLU A 137 1.32 -19.73 1.88
C GLU A 137 1.93 -18.37 2.29
N LEU A 138 2.62 -17.71 1.39
CA LEU A 138 3.20 -16.39 1.65
C LEU A 138 2.12 -15.32 1.78
N TRP A 139 1.09 -15.44 0.93
CA TRP A 139 -0.05 -14.53 1.01
C TRP A 139 -0.81 -14.68 2.33
N ASN A 140 -1.07 -15.91 2.74
CA ASN A 140 -1.78 -16.17 4.00
C ASN A 140 -1.02 -15.61 5.20
N GLU A 141 0.30 -15.74 5.25
CA GLU A 141 1.13 -15.12 6.28
C GLU A 141 0.97 -13.61 6.31
N ASP A 142 0.91 -12.99 5.13
CA ASP A 142 0.84 -11.54 5.01
C ASP A 142 -0.41 -10.96 5.65
N ILE A 143 -1.50 -11.69 5.60
CA ILE A 143 -2.80 -11.25 6.14
C ILE A 143 -3.19 -11.97 7.44
N GLY A 144 -2.27 -12.73 8.01
CA GLY A 144 -2.46 -13.35 9.33
C GLY A 144 -3.40 -14.55 9.37
N VAL A 145 -3.48 -15.30 8.29
CA VAL A 145 -4.32 -16.51 8.23
C VAL A 145 -3.54 -17.76 7.81
#